data_6acbf248213310cdaf2f0afaeb76b1b2
#
_entry.id   6acbf248213310cdaf2f0afaeb76b1b2
#
_cell.length_a   1.000
_cell.length_b   1.000
_cell.length_c   1.000
_cell.angle_alpha   90.00
_cell.angle_beta   90.00
_cell.angle_gamma   90.00
#
_symmetry.space_group_name_H-M   'P 1'
#
loop_
_entity.id
_entity.type
_entity.pdbx_description
1 polymer ?
#
loop_
_entity_poly.entity_id
_entity_poly.type
_entity_poly.pdbx_seq_one_letter_code
_entity_poly.pdbx_strand_id
1 'polypeptide(L)'
;MKEPKVHVGILSETKIEFIFPDTYRVNEKEVSGKQLVLFDNGKILWKNNRYDELLFEPLREETDSFELLDVTIGINFHWERKENQRFHGALKFIVEDEKITGINVIHVEDYLTSVISSEMSATASLELLKAHAVISRSWLLCQLKVESGKLKVAMQHNNAANSQLLTLNSQLNKDSQLSTSNFQLIKWYDREDHVHFDVCADDHCQRYQGITRASTEMVEQAIQATRGQALTYEDKICDARFSKCC
;
A
#
# COMPACT_ATOMS: atom_id res chain seq x y z
N MET A 1 18.92 -7.21 -0.85
CA MET A 1 18.04 -6.76 0.26
C MET A 1 16.70 -7.46 0.08
N LYS A 2 16.07 -7.91 1.16
CA LYS A 2 14.73 -8.51 1.06
C LYS A 2 13.72 -7.37 0.85
N GLU A 3 12.79 -7.55 -0.07
CA GLU A 3 11.70 -6.60 -0.31
C GLU A 3 10.87 -6.40 0.97
N PRO A 4 10.55 -5.16 1.36
CA PRO A 4 9.73 -4.92 2.54
C PRO A 4 8.28 -5.36 2.30
N LYS A 5 7.58 -5.68 3.39
CA LYS A 5 6.14 -5.88 3.42
C LYS A 5 5.46 -4.65 4.00
N VAL A 6 4.22 -4.42 3.57
CA VAL A 6 3.33 -3.38 4.06
C VAL A 6 2.11 -4.02 4.71
N HIS A 7 1.67 -3.44 5.82
CA HIS A 7 0.45 -3.81 6.52
C HIS A 7 -0.67 -2.85 6.11
N VAL A 8 -1.65 -3.36 5.37
CA VAL A 8 -2.76 -2.56 4.83
C VAL A 8 -4.04 -2.87 5.59
N GLY A 9 -4.56 -1.89 6.33
CA GLY A 9 -5.88 -2.00 6.98
C GLY A 9 -6.99 -1.96 5.93
N ILE A 10 -7.84 -3.00 5.88
CA ILE A 10 -8.88 -3.15 4.86
C ILE A 10 -10.26 -2.77 5.40
N LEU A 11 -10.65 -3.32 6.54
CA LEU A 11 -11.95 -3.10 7.16
C LEU A 11 -11.85 -3.25 8.67
N SER A 12 -12.82 -2.63 9.39
CA SER A 12 -12.92 -2.75 10.85
C SER A 12 -14.38 -2.95 11.25
N GLU A 13 -14.72 -4.17 11.71
CA GLU A 13 -16.08 -4.59 12.01
C GLU A 13 -16.13 -5.51 13.24
N THR A 14 -17.30 -5.63 13.87
CA THR A 14 -17.49 -6.60 14.98
C THR A 14 -17.60 -8.03 14.51
N LYS A 15 -17.87 -8.24 13.20
CA LYS A 15 -18.01 -9.53 12.54
C LYS A 15 -17.38 -9.43 11.16
N ILE A 16 -16.42 -10.34 10.86
CA ILE A 16 -15.80 -10.42 9.54
C ILE A 16 -15.92 -11.85 9.00
N GLU A 17 -16.53 -11.98 7.81
CA GLU A 17 -16.60 -13.20 7.04
C GLU A 17 -15.55 -13.16 5.93
N PHE A 18 -14.86 -14.28 5.71
CA PHE A 18 -13.82 -14.38 4.69
C PHE A 18 -13.70 -15.82 4.16
N ILE A 19 -13.05 -15.95 3.00
CA ILE A 19 -12.86 -17.22 2.33
C ILE A 19 -11.40 -17.42 1.98
N PHE A 20 -10.87 -18.61 2.25
CA PHE A 20 -9.62 -19.09 1.70
C PHE A 20 -9.91 -20.07 0.55
N PRO A 21 -9.84 -19.64 -0.73
CA PRO A 21 -9.91 -20.56 -1.86
C PRO A 21 -8.76 -21.57 -1.84
N ASP A 22 -7.61 -21.12 -1.36
CA ASP A 22 -6.39 -21.88 -1.20
C ASP A 22 -6.18 -22.29 0.27
N THR A 23 -5.09 -23.01 0.59
CA THR A 23 -4.76 -23.40 1.95
C THR A 23 -3.85 -22.39 2.61
N TYR A 24 -4.26 -21.92 3.78
CA TYR A 24 -3.51 -21.03 4.65
C TYR A 24 -3.08 -21.73 5.93
N ARG A 25 -2.08 -21.20 6.61
CA ARG A 25 -1.60 -21.68 7.90
C ARG A 25 -1.85 -20.66 8.99
N VAL A 26 -2.35 -21.12 10.14
CA VAL A 26 -2.51 -20.35 11.37
C VAL A 26 -2.13 -21.22 12.56
N ASN A 27 -1.21 -20.76 13.41
CA ASN A 27 -0.75 -21.52 14.59
C ASN A 27 -0.43 -23.01 14.24
N GLU A 28 0.37 -23.22 13.19
CA GLU A 28 0.79 -24.52 12.67
C GLU A 28 -0.35 -25.40 12.11
N LYS A 29 -1.58 -24.92 12.05
CA LYS A 29 -2.74 -25.64 11.51
C LYS A 29 -3.10 -25.11 10.13
N GLU A 30 -3.46 -26.00 9.23
CA GLU A 30 -3.96 -25.63 7.92
C GLU A 30 -5.46 -25.32 7.98
N VAL A 31 -5.87 -24.33 7.19
CA VAL A 31 -7.25 -23.86 7.08
C VAL A 31 -7.55 -23.45 5.63
N SER A 32 -8.77 -23.76 5.19
CA SER A 32 -9.31 -23.37 3.89
C SER A 32 -10.82 -23.15 3.98
N GLY A 33 -11.44 -22.70 2.90
CA GLY A 33 -12.87 -22.46 2.80
C GLY A 33 -13.35 -21.25 3.60
N LYS A 34 -14.67 -21.17 3.81
CA LYS A 34 -15.32 -20.05 4.49
C LYS A 34 -15.01 -20.05 5.98
N GLN A 35 -14.64 -18.89 6.49
CA GLN A 35 -14.28 -18.62 7.87
C GLN A 35 -15.07 -17.42 8.41
N LEU A 36 -15.10 -17.30 9.73
CA LEU A 36 -15.76 -16.21 10.45
C LEU A 36 -14.95 -15.88 11.69
N VAL A 37 -14.69 -14.59 11.93
CA VAL A 37 -14.22 -14.05 13.21
C VAL A 37 -15.26 -13.10 13.79
N LEU A 38 -15.37 -13.11 15.12
CA LEU A 38 -16.29 -12.26 15.88
C LEU A 38 -15.53 -11.53 16.99
N PHE A 39 -15.85 -10.27 17.21
CA PHE A 39 -15.39 -9.55 18.39
C PHE A 39 -16.11 -10.09 19.64
N ASP A 40 -15.36 -10.45 20.66
CA ASP A 40 -15.89 -10.97 21.92
C ASP A 40 -15.06 -10.50 23.13
N ASN A 41 -15.56 -9.49 23.83
CA ASN A 41 -14.97 -8.98 25.06
C ASN A 41 -13.46 -8.65 24.94
N GLY A 42 -13.09 -7.86 23.95
CA GLY A 42 -11.71 -7.43 23.74
C GLY A 42 -10.82 -8.48 23.06
N LYS A 43 -11.38 -9.56 22.53
CA LYS A 43 -10.68 -10.66 21.85
C LYS A 43 -11.33 -10.99 20.51
N ILE A 44 -10.60 -11.72 19.69
CA ILE A 44 -11.07 -12.30 18.45
C ILE A 44 -11.55 -13.72 18.74
N LEU A 45 -12.84 -13.98 18.60
CA LEU A 45 -13.40 -15.32 18.67
C LEU A 45 -13.31 -15.98 17.30
N TRP A 46 -12.55 -17.09 17.19
CA TRP A 46 -12.46 -17.93 16.00
C TRP A 46 -12.47 -19.40 16.39
N LYS A 47 -13.34 -20.19 15.75
CA LYS A 47 -13.49 -21.65 16.04
C LYS A 47 -13.56 -21.98 17.54
N ASN A 48 -14.38 -21.22 18.29
CA ASN A 48 -14.60 -21.35 19.72
C ASN A 48 -13.40 -21.05 20.62
N ASN A 49 -12.33 -20.49 20.10
CA ASN A 49 -11.17 -20.00 20.86
C ASN A 49 -11.04 -18.48 20.75
N ARG A 50 -10.47 -17.87 21.79
CA ARG A 50 -10.22 -16.42 21.85
C ARG A 50 -8.76 -16.13 21.65
N TYR A 51 -8.48 -15.11 20.83
CA TYR A 51 -7.13 -14.68 20.46
C TYR A 51 -6.98 -13.17 20.62
N ASP A 52 -5.77 -12.69 20.93
CA ASP A 52 -5.42 -11.27 20.88
C ASP A 52 -5.18 -10.82 19.44
N GLU A 53 -4.55 -11.68 18.64
CA GLU A 53 -4.34 -11.51 17.22
C GLU A 53 -4.39 -12.88 16.50
N LEU A 54 -4.71 -12.85 15.22
CA LEU A 54 -4.65 -14.02 14.35
C LEU A 54 -3.89 -13.64 13.08
N LEU A 55 -2.93 -14.48 12.68
CA LEU A 55 -2.19 -14.34 11.43
C LEU A 55 -2.38 -15.61 10.60
N PHE A 56 -2.97 -15.45 9.43
CA PHE A 56 -3.14 -16.49 8.43
C PHE A 56 -2.11 -16.28 7.32
N GLU A 57 -1.18 -17.20 7.17
CA GLU A 57 -0.11 -17.14 6.18
C GLU A 57 -0.41 -18.06 5.00
N PRO A 58 -0.23 -17.61 3.75
CA PRO A 58 -0.37 -18.45 2.58
C PRO A 58 0.72 -19.54 2.58
N LEU A 59 0.43 -20.71 2.04
CA LEU A 59 1.45 -21.74 1.82
C LEU A 59 2.33 -21.37 0.61
N ARG A 60 1.74 -20.74 -0.41
CA ARG A 60 2.42 -20.26 -1.62
C ARG A 60 2.16 -18.76 -1.74
N GLU A 61 3.14 -17.97 -1.34
CA GLU A 61 3.01 -16.50 -1.21
C GLU A 61 2.63 -15.81 -2.53
N GLU A 62 3.08 -16.35 -3.68
CA GLU A 62 2.87 -15.76 -4.99
C GLU A 62 1.49 -16.07 -5.61
N THR A 63 0.84 -17.13 -5.19
CA THR A 63 -0.38 -17.62 -5.85
C THR A 63 -1.60 -17.73 -4.96
N ASP A 64 -1.39 -18.05 -3.68
CA ASP A 64 -2.49 -18.23 -2.75
C ASP A 64 -3.16 -16.90 -2.44
N SER A 65 -4.48 -16.92 -2.29
CA SER A 65 -5.29 -15.73 -2.11
C SER A 65 -6.37 -15.95 -1.06
N PHE A 66 -6.86 -14.85 -0.51
CA PHE A 66 -8.04 -14.83 0.34
C PHE A 66 -9.04 -13.79 -0.14
N GLU A 67 -10.30 -13.95 0.24
CA GLU A 67 -11.38 -13.03 -0.08
C GLU A 67 -12.03 -12.55 1.22
N LEU A 68 -12.12 -11.23 1.38
CA LEU A 68 -12.92 -10.58 2.42
C LEU A 68 -14.30 -10.27 1.85
N LEU A 69 -15.35 -10.63 2.59
CA LEU A 69 -16.72 -10.41 2.17
C LEU A 69 -17.25 -9.08 2.72
N ASP A 70 -18.13 -8.43 1.94
CA ASP A 70 -18.83 -7.21 2.33
C ASP A 70 -17.90 -6.05 2.76
N VAL A 71 -16.76 -5.88 2.10
CA VAL A 71 -15.85 -4.76 2.35
C VAL A 71 -16.52 -3.46 1.90
N THR A 72 -16.63 -2.49 2.80
CA THR A 72 -17.11 -1.15 2.46
C THR A 72 -16.01 -0.36 1.76
N ILE A 73 -16.29 0.14 0.58
CA ILE A 73 -15.39 0.98 -0.23
C ILE A 73 -16.02 2.34 -0.47
N GLY A 74 -15.18 3.38 -0.56
CA GLY A 74 -15.64 4.77 -0.71
C GLY A 74 -16.36 5.30 0.52
N ILE A 75 -15.80 5.05 1.69
CA ILE A 75 -16.36 5.43 2.99
C ILE A 75 -16.66 6.94 3.01
N ASN A 76 -17.91 7.29 3.35
CA ASN A 76 -18.44 8.67 3.37
C ASN A 76 -18.55 9.36 1.99
N PHE A 77 -18.36 8.66 0.89
CA PHE A 77 -18.61 9.17 -0.46
C PHE A 77 -19.99 8.75 -0.97
N HIS A 78 -20.55 9.52 -1.92
CA HIS A 78 -21.85 9.23 -2.55
C HIS A 78 -21.88 7.90 -3.34
N TRP A 79 -20.71 7.29 -3.59
CA TRP A 79 -20.54 6.01 -4.27
C TRP A 79 -20.17 4.86 -3.32
N GLU A 80 -20.30 5.09 -2.01
CA GLU A 80 -20.08 4.06 -0.99
C GLU A 80 -20.90 2.81 -1.29
N ARG A 81 -20.27 1.67 -1.26
CA ARG A 81 -20.90 0.36 -1.48
C ARG A 81 -20.10 -0.75 -0.81
N LYS A 82 -20.73 -1.89 -0.65
CA LYS A 82 -20.09 -3.13 -0.21
C LYS A 82 -19.75 -4.00 -1.42
N GLU A 83 -18.55 -4.57 -1.40
CA GLU A 83 -18.14 -5.57 -2.39
C GLU A 83 -17.19 -6.60 -1.75
N ASN A 84 -17.15 -7.79 -2.33
CA ASN A 84 -16.15 -8.77 -1.95
C ASN A 84 -14.83 -8.41 -2.59
N GLN A 85 -13.76 -8.44 -1.79
CA GLN A 85 -12.42 -8.11 -2.27
C GLN A 85 -11.46 -9.25 -2.04
N ARG A 86 -10.63 -9.54 -3.06
CA ARG A 86 -9.65 -10.61 -3.06
C ARG A 86 -8.23 -10.08 -3.00
N PHE A 87 -7.38 -10.76 -2.22
CA PHE A 87 -6.03 -10.33 -1.92
C PHE A 87 -5.05 -11.50 -1.98
N HIS A 88 -3.80 -11.22 -2.38
CA HIS A 88 -2.66 -12.08 -2.12
C HIS A 88 -2.03 -11.75 -0.76
N GLY A 89 -1.06 -12.59 -0.34
CA GLY A 89 -0.31 -12.37 0.89
C GLY A 89 -1.03 -12.92 2.13
N ALA A 90 -0.62 -12.46 3.31
CA ALA A 90 -1.17 -12.92 4.57
C ALA A 90 -2.35 -12.04 5.04
N LEU A 91 -3.26 -12.66 5.79
CA LEU A 91 -4.39 -11.99 6.44
C LEU A 91 -4.15 -11.97 7.96
N LYS A 92 -4.07 -10.77 8.52
CA LYS A 92 -3.93 -10.55 9.96
C LYS A 92 -5.19 -9.91 10.52
N PHE A 93 -5.62 -10.36 11.70
CA PHE A 93 -6.67 -9.71 12.48
C PHE A 93 -6.12 -9.24 13.81
N ILE A 94 -6.50 -8.04 14.21
CA ILE A 94 -6.24 -7.44 15.52
C ILE A 94 -7.55 -6.90 16.10
N VAL A 95 -7.54 -6.54 17.37
CA VAL A 95 -8.64 -5.80 18.02
C VAL A 95 -8.24 -4.34 18.16
N GLU A 96 -9.12 -3.45 17.73
CA GLU A 96 -8.99 -2.00 17.82
C GLU A 96 -10.40 -1.39 18.01
N ASP A 97 -10.59 -0.48 18.95
CA ASP A 97 -11.85 0.25 19.20
C ASP A 97 -13.10 -0.65 19.25
N GLU A 98 -13.04 -1.73 20.04
CA GLU A 98 -14.13 -2.71 20.20
C GLU A 98 -14.58 -3.38 18.88
N LYS A 99 -13.70 -3.41 17.89
CA LYS A 99 -13.88 -4.07 16.60
C LYS A 99 -12.67 -4.94 16.25
N ILE A 100 -12.83 -5.75 15.24
CA ILE A 100 -11.76 -6.50 14.59
C ILE A 100 -11.35 -5.74 13.36
N THR A 101 -10.05 -5.41 13.27
CA THR A 101 -9.47 -4.84 12.06
C THR A 101 -8.78 -5.94 11.25
N GLY A 102 -9.21 -6.09 10.00
CA GLY A 102 -8.60 -6.99 9.01
C GLY A 102 -7.50 -6.28 8.25
N ILE A 103 -6.29 -6.84 8.31
CA ILE A 103 -5.06 -6.27 7.74
C ILE A 103 -4.50 -7.26 6.70
N ASN A 104 -4.24 -6.78 5.49
CA ASN A 104 -3.49 -7.54 4.50
C ASN A 104 -1.98 -7.27 4.66
N VAL A 105 -1.18 -8.32 4.78
CA VAL A 105 0.29 -8.22 4.84
C VAL A 105 0.86 -8.70 3.52
N ILE A 106 1.43 -7.77 2.74
CA ILE A 106 1.81 -8.00 1.34
C ILE A 106 3.14 -7.32 1.00
N HIS A 107 3.84 -7.78 -0.03
CA HIS A 107 5.04 -7.14 -0.54
C HIS A 107 4.74 -5.79 -1.20
N VAL A 108 5.67 -4.84 -1.09
CA VAL A 108 5.51 -3.46 -1.60
C VAL A 108 5.20 -3.44 -3.09
N GLU A 109 5.85 -4.26 -3.92
CA GLU A 109 5.63 -4.23 -5.37
C GLU A 109 4.24 -4.79 -5.75
N ASP A 110 3.76 -5.81 -5.04
CA ASP A 110 2.41 -6.35 -5.23
C ASP A 110 1.34 -5.36 -4.78
N TYR A 111 1.57 -4.68 -3.64
CA TYR A 111 0.72 -3.57 -3.19
C TYR A 111 0.62 -2.48 -4.26
N LEU A 112 1.77 -2.04 -4.82
CA LEU A 112 1.81 -1.00 -5.85
C LEU A 112 1.13 -1.42 -7.14
N THR A 113 1.21 -2.69 -7.53
CA THR A 113 0.47 -3.21 -8.69
C THR A 113 -1.03 -3.00 -8.53
N SER A 114 -1.57 -3.25 -7.35
CA SER A 114 -2.98 -2.99 -7.04
C SER A 114 -3.32 -1.50 -7.01
N VAL A 115 -2.49 -0.68 -6.37
CA VAL A 115 -2.69 0.78 -6.30
C VAL A 115 -2.75 1.40 -7.69
N ILE A 116 -1.76 1.11 -8.54
CA ILE A 116 -1.69 1.65 -9.90
C ILE A 116 -2.88 1.19 -10.74
N SER A 117 -3.29 -0.07 -10.62
CA SER A 117 -4.48 -0.61 -11.31
C SER A 117 -5.79 0.02 -10.82
N SER A 118 -5.82 0.51 -9.57
CA SER A 118 -7.02 1.12 -8.96
C SER A 118 -7.12 2.62 -9.21
N GLU A 119 -5.99 3.32 -9.32
CA GLU A 119 -5.95 4.79 -9.45
C GLU A 119 -5.81 5.27 -10.89
N MET A 120 -5.20 4.46 -11.77
CA MET A 120 -4.90 4.88 -13.13
C MET A 120 -5.84 4.25 -14.16
N SER A 121 -6.05 4.96 -15.27
CA SER A 121 -6.80 4.43 -16.41
C SER A 121 -6.04 3.28 -17.07
N ALA A 122 -6.77 2.26 -17.52
CA ALA A 122 -6.23 1.18 -18.36
C ALA A 122 -5.61 1.66 -19.68
N THR A 123 -5.91 2.90 -20.11
CA THR A 123 -5.37 3.55 -21.33
C THR A 123 -4.19 4.47 -21.04
N ALA A 124 -3.70 4.53 -19.79
CA ALA A 124 -2.53 5.33 -19.43
C ALA A 124 -1.27 4.83 -20.16
N SER A 125 -0.41 5.76 -20.57
CA SER A 125 0.84 5.37 -21.24
C SER A 125 1.81 4.68 -20.26
N LEU A 126 2.66 3.81 -20.78
CA LEU A 126 3.66 3.09 -19.97
C LEU A 126 4.55 4.06 -19.17
N GLU A 127 4.97 5.18 -19.77
CA GLU A 127 5.82 6.16 -19.09
C GLU A 127 5.09 6.88 -17.94
N LEU A 128 3.78 7.16 -18.10
CA LEU A 128 2.97 7.70 -17.01
C LEU A 128 2.82 6.69 -15.88
N LEU A 129 2.58 5.43 -16.19
CA LEU A 129 2.49 4.36 -15.19
C LEU A 129 3.82 4.15 -14.45
N LYS A 130 4.96 4.23 -15.15
CA LYS A 130 6.30 4.19 -14.51
C LYS A 130 6.50 5.36 -13.55
N ALA A 131 6.17 6.58 -13.97
CA ALA A 131 6.30 7.77 -13.13
C ALA A 131 5.42 7.64 -11.89
N HIS A 132 4.16 7.20 -12.07
CA HIS A 132 3.24 6.98 -10.95
C HIS A 132 3.74 5.88 -9.99
N ALA A 133 4.30 4.78 -10.51
CA ALA A 133 4.88 3.72 -9.69
C ALA A 133 6.02 4.23 -8.80
N VAL A 134 6.92 5.06 -9.35
CA VAL A 134 8.04 5.65 -8.60
C VAL A 134 7.53 6.62 -7.52
N ILE A 135 6.54 7.47 -7.85
CA ILE A 135 5.95 8.43 -6.89
C ILE A 135 5.23 7.68 -5.77
N SER A 136 4.34 6.74 -6.11
CA SER A 136 3.57 5.96 -5.13
C SER A 136 4.47 5.13 -4.22
N ARG A 137 5.52 4.53 -4.78
CA ARG A 137 6.53 3.80 -3.99
C ARG A 137 7.29 4.72 -3.04
N SER A 138 7.69 5.90 -3.50
CA SER A 138 8.41 6.87 -2.67
C SER A 138 7.57 7.32 -1.49
N TRP A 139 6.30 7.65 -1.73
CA TRP A 139 5.36 8.00 -0.68
C TRP A 139 5.20 6.85 0.33
N LEU A 140 4.92 5.63 -0.14
CA LEU A 140 4.75 4.45 0.73
C LEU A 140 5.99 4.19 1.59
N LEU A 141 7.18 4.16 0.98
CA LEU A 141 8.44 3.91 1.70
C LEU A 141 8.74 5.02 2.72
N CYS A 142 8.32 6.26 2.44
CA CYS A 142 8.39 7.36 3.41
C CYS A 142 7.46 7.10 4.61
N GLN A 143 6.23 6.60 4.39
CA GLN A 143 5.31 6.20 5.47
C GLN A 143 5.89 5.06 6.31
N LEU A 144 6.49 4.06 5.65
CA LEU A 144 7.16 2.93 6.33
C LEU A 144 8.45 3.33 7.06
N LYS A 145 8.87 4.59 7.00
CA LYS A 145 10.12 5.12 7.60
C LYS A 145 11.36 4.31 7.19
N VAL A 146 11.37 3.84 5.94
CA VAL A 146 12.50 3.10 5.39
C VAL A 146 13.69 4.04 5.20
N GLU A 147 14.83 3.72 5.82
CA GLU A 147 16.05 4.52 5.68
C GLU A 147 16.62 4.41 4.26
N SER A 148 16.90 5.54 3.62
CA SER A 148 17.47 5.61 2.27
C SER A 148 18.80 4.86 2.12
N GLY A 149 19.57 4.72 3.19
CA GLY A 149 20.80 3.95 3.21
C GLY A 149 20.62 2.45 2.89
N LYS A 150 19.43 1.90 3.13
CA LYS A 150 19.08 0.50 2.82
C LYS A 150 18.67 0.30 1.36
N LEU A 151 18.34 1.36 0.63
CA LEU A 151 17.91 1.34 -0.79
C LEU A 151 19.08 1.54 -1.79
N LYS A 152 20.25 1.94 -1.35
CA LYS A 152 21.39 2.33 -2.22
C LYS A 152 21.95 1.23 -3.14
N VAL A 153 21.52 -0.02 -3.03
CA VAL A 153 22.07 -1.13 -3.81
C VAL A 153 21.51 -1.22 -5.24
N ALA A 154 20.35 -0.64 -5.53
CA ALA A 154 19.70 -0.73 -6.85
C ALA A 154 20.08 0.40 -7.84
N MET A 155 20.71 1.48 -7.39
CA MET A 155 20.95 2.69 -8.20
C MET A 155 22.27 2.74 -8.98
N GLN A 156 23.14 1.72 -8.90
CA GLN A 156 24.47 1.80 -9.52
C GLN A 156 24.55 1.55 -11.03
N HIS A 157 23.46 1.34 -11.75
CA HIS A 157 23.54 0.95 -13.17
C HIS A 157 22.93 1.90 -14.21
N ASN A 158 22.47 3.12 -13.87
CA ASN A 158 21.96 4.07 -14.89
C ASN A 158 22.47 5.51 -14.68
N ASN A 159 23.80 5.71 -14.71
CA ASN A 159 24.39 7.05 -14.60
C ASN A 159 24.26 7.93 -15.86
N ALA A 160 23.71 7.45 -16.96
CA ALA A 160 23.65 8.24 -18.21
C ALA A 160 22.40 9.12 -18.32
N ALA A 161 21.27 8.76 -17.70
CA ALA A 161 20.03 9.53 -17.80
C ALA A 161 19.92 10.65 -16.73
N ASN A 162 20.59 10.50 -15.58
CA ASN A 162 20.51 11.47 -14.48
C ASN A 162 21.32 12.77 -14.71
N SER A 163 22.31 12.77 -15.63
CA SER A 163 23.10 13.97 -15.91
C SER A 163 22.30 15.06 -16.64
N GLN A 164 21.30 14.68 -17.43
CA GLN A 164 20.48 15.65 -18.16
C GLN A 164 19.41 16.34 -17.28
N LEU A 165 18.86 15.63 -16.30
CA LEU A 165 17.89 16.21 -15.35
C LEU A 165 18.57 17.15 -14.34
N LEU A 166 19.78 16.84 -13.90
CA LEU A 166 20.56 17.72 -13.01
C LEU A 166 20.98 19.02 -13.72
N THR A 167 21.24 18.97 -15.03
CA THR A 167 21.62 20.15 -15.82
C THR A 167 20.43 21.10 -16.03
N LEU A 168 19.20 20.59 -16.17
CA LEU A 168 17.98 21.40 -16.26
C LEU A 168 17.68 22.14 -14.96
N ASN A 169 17.85 21.49 -13.81
CA ASN A 169 17.64 22.12 -12.49
C ASN A 169 18.69 23.19 -12.17
N SER A 170 19.91 23.07 -12.67
CA SER A 170 20.96 24.08 -12.46
C SER A 170 20.79 25.34 -13.32
N GLN A 171 20.06 25.25 -14.44
CA GLN A 171 19.73 26.42 -15.26
C GLN A 171 18.51 27.19 -14.74
N LEU A 172 17.53 26.52 -14.12
CA LEU A 172 16.35 27.16 -13.52
C LEU A 172 16.67 27.98 -12.27
N ASN A 173 17.78 27.68 -11.59
CA ASN A 173 18.17 28.38 -10.36
C ASN A 173 18.98 29.69 -10.58
N LYS A 174 19.28 30.07 -11.82
CA LYS A 174 20.09 31.29 -12.09
C LYS A 174 19.28 32.56 -12.29
N ASP A 175 17.98 32.49 -12.54
CA ASP A 175 17.17 33.70 -12.88
C ASP A 175 16.09 34.06 -11.87
N SER A 176 16.01 33.44 -10.71
CA SER A 176 15.08 33.84 -9.66
C SER A 176 15.79 34.21 -8.36
N GLN A 177 16.20 35.46 -8.26
CA GLN A 177 16.31 36.13 -6.95
C GLN A 177 14.88 36.35 -6.41
N LEU A 178 14.21 35.27 -6.02
CA LEU A 178 13.05 35.35 -5.14
C LEU A 178 13.56 35.52 -3.73
N SER A 179 13.25 36.70 -3.17
CA SER A 179 13.50 37.03 -1.77
C SER A 179 13.09 35.88 -0.89
N THR A 180 13.96 35.46 0.02
CA THR A 180 13.65 34.50 1.08
C THR A 180 12.63 35.13 2.04
N SER A 181 11.39 35.28 1.63
CA SER A 181 10.29 35.41 2.55
C SER A 181 10.17 34.05 3.27
N ASN A 182 10.19 34.11 4.60
CA ASN A 182 9.93 32.94 5.46
C ASN A 182 8.58 32.30 5.08
N PHE A 183 8.58 31.38 4.13
CA PHE A 183 7.42 30.54 3.89
C PHE A 183 7.31 29.58 5.06
N GLN A 184 6.48 29.93 6.01
CA GLN A 184 6.06 29.02 7.05
C GLN A 184 5.13 28.01 6.36
N LEU A 185 5.59 26.77 6.24
CA LEU A 185 4.74 25.69 5.74
C LEU A 185 3.58 25.51 6.71
N ILE A 186 2.40 26.00 6.34
CA ILE A 186 1.19 25.80 7.13
C ILE A 186 0.69 24.39 6.81
N LYS A 187 0.76 23.49 7.78
CA LYS A 187 0.01 22.22 7.72
C LYS A 187 -1.47 22.56 7.86
N TRP A 188 -2.23 22.36 6.80
CA TRP A 188 -3.67 22.64 6.76
C TRP A 188 -4.51 21.60 7.49
N TYR A 189 -3.94 20.44 7.78
CA TYR A 189 -4.60 19.32 8.42
C TYR A 189 -3.57 18.51 9.18
N ASP A 190 -3.97 18.04 10.33
CA ASP A 190 -3.27 16.98 11.03
C ASP A 190 -3.75 15.67 10.41
N ARG A 191 -2.86 14.98 9.69
CA ARG A 191 -3.12 13.63 9.25
C ARG A 191 -2.97 12.74 10.46
N GLU A 192 -4.02 12.05 10.82
CA GLU A 192 -3.94 10.98 11.81
C GLU A 192 -3.24 9.78 11.18
N ASP A 193 -2.04 9.47 11.68
CA ASP A 193 -1.33 8.26 11.27
C ASP A 193 -2.02 7.04 11.88
N HIS A 194 -2.04 5.95 11.13
CA HIS A 194 -2.50 4.67 11.64
C HIS A 194 -1.52 4.14 12.69
N VAL A 195 -2.03 3.59 13.79
CA VAL A 195 -1.20 3.12 14.91
C VAL A 195 -0.83 1.65 14.77
N HIS A 196 -1.75 0.83 14.26
CA HIS A 196 -1.62 -0.64 14.26
C HIS A 196 -1.32 -1.25 12.88
N PHE A 197 -1.34 -0.43 11.83
CA PHE A 197 -0.98 -0.81 10.46
C PHE A 197 -0.37 0.38 9.73
N ASP A 198 0.28 0.14 8.59
CA ASP A 198 1.08 1.19 7.92
C ASP A 198 0.21 2.15 7.10
N VAL A 199 -0.74 1.62 6.35
CA VAL A 199 -1.65 2.37 5.47
C VAL A 199 -3.04 1.72 5.45
N CYS A 200 -4.08 2.49 5.14
CA CYS A 200 -5.40 1.93 4.86
C CYS A 200 -5.62 1.72 3.35
N ALA A 201 -6.65 0.95 3.02
CA ALA A 201 -7.02 0.65 1.64
C ALA A 201 -7.83 1.75 0.94
N ASP A 202 -8.24 2.79 1.69
CA ASP A 202 -9.11 3.86 1.21
C ASP A 202 -8.34 5.11 0.75
N ASP A 203 -9.04 6.07 0.18
CA ASP A 203 -8.54 7.33 -0.41
C ASP A 203 -7.75 8.22 0.59
N HIS A 204 -7.84 7.96 1.90
CA HIS A 204 -6.99 8.58 2.92
C HIS A 204 -5.50 8.30 2.71
N CYS A 205 -5.15 7.08 2.27
CA CYS A 205 -3.79 6.67 1.92
C CYS A 205 -3.63 6.57 0.40
N GLN A 206 -3.65 5.36 -0.11
CA GLN A 206 -3.66 5.05 -1.54
C GLN A 206 -4.73 4.01 -1.78
N ARG A 207 -5.49 4.16 -2.84
CA ARG A 207 -6.59 3.26 -3.15
C ARG A 207 -6.08 1.87 -3.45
N TYR A 208 -6.33 0.94 -2.54
CA TYR A 208 -5.88 -0.44 -2.62
C TYR A 208 -7.07 -1.40 -2.66
N GLN A 209 -7.17 -2.23 -3.69
CA GLN A 209 -8.28 -3.18 -3.88
C GLN A 209 -7.78 -4.63 -4.09
N GLY A 210 -6.55 -4.92 -3.69
CA GLY A 210 -5.93 -6.23 -3.86
C GLY A 210 -5.91 -6.66 -5.33
N ILE A 211 -6.25 -7.91 -5.59
CA ILE A 211 -6.36 -8.50 -6.93
C ILE A 211 -7.81 -8.53 -7.45
N THR A 212 -8.72 -7.84 -6.78
CA THR A 212 -10.13 -7.72 -7.21
C THR A 212 -10.23 -7.04 -8.57
N ARG A 213 -9.37 -6.05 -8.82
CA ARG A 213 -9.15 -5.51 -10.16
C ARG A 213 -7.95 -6.19 -10.80
N ALA A 214 -8.20 -6.76 -11.98
CA ALA A 214 -7.13 -7.33 -12.78
C ALA A 214 -6.10 -6.25 -13.13
N SER A 215 -4.84 -6.54 -12.91
CA SER A 215 -3.73 -5.77 -13.42
C SER A 215 -3.72 -5.84 -14.97
N THR A 216 -3.20 -4.80 -15.61
CA THR A 216 -2.90 -4.84 -17.03
C THR A 216 -1.43 -5.17 -17.25
N GLU A 217 -1.11 -5.78 -18.37
CA GLU A 217 0.28 -6.05 -18.76
C GLU A 217 1.16 -4.79 -18.67
N MET A 218 0.63 -3.62 -19.04
CA MET A 218 1.35 -2.35 -18.95
C MET A 218 1.65 -1.92 -17.52
N VAL A 219 0.75 -2.19 -16.55
CA VAL A 219 1.00 -1.93 -15.14
C VAL A 219 2.11 -2.84 -14.63
N GLU A 220 2.05 -4.12 -14.94
CA GLU A 220 3.08 -5.09 -14.57
C GLU A 220 4.45 -4.72 -15.13
N GLN A 221 4.51 -4.33 -16.41
CA GLN A 221 5.73 -3.83 -17.06
C GLN A 221 6.25 -2.55 -16.37
N ALA A 222 5.38 -1.63 -15.99
CA ALA A 222 5.78 -0.39 -15.33
C ALA A 222 6.39 -0.67 -13.93
N ILE A 223 5.74 -1.52 -13.13
CA ILE A 223 6.24 -1.95 -11.82
C ILE A 223 7.58 -2.66 -11.95
N GLN A 224 7.68 -3.63 -12.86
CA GLN A 224 8.91 -4.38 -13.11
C GLN A 224 10.07 -3.46 -13.53
N ALA A 225 9.81 -2.54 -14.48
CA ALA A 225 10.82 -1.63 -15.00
C ALA A 225 11.31 -0.60 -13.98
N THR A 226 10.49 -0.31 -12.96
CA THR A 226 10.82 0.67 -11.91
C THR A 226 11.03 0.04 -10.54
N ARG A 227 11.13 -1.30 -10.46
CA ARG A 227 11.26 -2.03 -9.22
C ARG A 227 12.36 -1.47 -8.33
N GLY A 228 12.03 -1.17 -7.07
CA GLY A 228 12.96 -0.62 -6.09
C GLY A 228 13.41 0.82 -6.32
N GLN A 229 12.91 1.50 -7.36
CA GLN A 229 13.23 2.92 -7.60
C GLN A 229 12.34 3.82 -6.74
N ALA A 230 12.96 4.76 -6.04
CA ALA A 230 12.28 5.76 -5.24
C ALA A 230 12.94 7.14 -5.43
N LEU A 231 12.17 8.20 -5.25
CA LEU A 231 12.66 9.57 -5.26
C LEU A 231 13.39 9.86 -3.95
N THR A 232 14.57 10.44 -4.04
CA THR A 232 15.35 10.84 -2.87
C THR A 232 15.84 12.29 -3.01
N TYR A 233 15.89 12.99 -1.89
CA TYR A 233 16.49 14.30 -1.77
C TYR A 233 17.35 14.33 -0.49
N GLU A 234 18.58 14.82 -0.60
CA GLU A 234 19.55 14.84 0.51
C GLU A 234 19.62 13.51 1.28
N ASP A 235 19.74 12.41 0.52
CA ASP A 235 19.80 11.04 1.03
C ASP A 235 18.54 10.57 1.81
N LYS A 236 17.42 11.28 1.73
CA LYS A 236 16.14 10.89 2.32
C LYS A 236 15.13 10.53 1.23
N ILE A 237 14.27 9.56 1.52
CA ILE A 237 13.15 9.25 0.63
C ILE A 237 12.14 10.39 0.70
N CYS A 238 11.70 10.86 -0.47
CA CYS A 238 10.72 11.95 -0.55
C CYS A 238 9.31 11.48 -0.14
N ASP A 239 8.62 12.33 0.64
CA ASP A 239 7.15 12.24 0.79
C ASP A 239 6.50 12.73 -0.51
N ALA A 240 6.50 11.85 -1.52
CA ALA A 240 6.11 12.18 -2.88
C ALA A 240 4.59 12.07 -3.05
N ARG A 241 3.89 13.18 -2.78
CA ARG A 241 2.44 13.29 -3.01
C ARG A 241 2.17 13.84 -4.40
N PHE A 242 1.06 13.40 -5.00
CA PHE A 242 0.60 13.97 -6.26
C PHE A 242 -0.80 14.56 -6.12
N SER A 243 -1.08 15.56 -6.95
CA SER A 243 -2.40 16.19 -7.02
C SER A 243 -2.99 15.99 -8.42
N LYS A 244 -4.30 15.74 -8.50
CA LYS A 244 -5.02 15.68 -9.78
C LYS A 244 -5.24 17.06 -10.40
N CYS A 245 -5.13 18.12 -9.59
CA CYS A 245 -5.33 19.52 -10.01
C CYS A 245 -4.06 20.30 -9.73
N CYS A 246 -3.48 20.86 -10.76
CA CYS A 246 -2.41 21.86 -10.71
C CYS A 246 -3.01 23.23 -11.01
#